data_e7aeb9b8ce4e136ec7f398e34cf3e090
#
_entry.id   e7aeb9b8ce4e136ec7f398e34cf3e090
#
_cell.length_a   1.000
_cell.length_b   1.000
_cell.length_c   1.000
_cell.angle_alpha   90.00
_cell.angle_beta   90.00
_cell.angle_gamma   90.00
#
_symmetry.space_group_name_H-M   'P 1'
#
loop_
_entity.id
_entity.type
_entity.pdbx_description
1 polymer ?
#
loop_
_entity_poly.entity_id
_entity_poly.type
_entity_poly.pdbx_seq_one_letter_code
_entity_poly.pdbx_strand_id
1 'polypeptide(L)'
;MNYRCAKRIIKLANTIGKDLDIHAEQTPREDADTGLIRLFIVQQHEGINKDEVEQTVMKIMSDHTADEKWFGKDADVKILTLEHMMAARRLGFDQFFGPLSRVTKYQMTFLQGTVYELEFFTKEILPIADSIKEDGRGALEVLKAYSPLLSKQNTEKPYELYLRCREEAGKVANMVNKNHTIREVVKSIWNSQLLTVPEVIRQASTLVAADITEE
;
A
#
# COMPACT_ATOMS: atom_id res chain seq x y z
N MET A 1 1.14 -11.41 -30.40
CA MET A 1 2.35 -10.59 -30.52
C MET A 1 2.55 -9.80 -29.24
N ASN A 2 3.76 -9.75 -28.68
CA ASN A 2 4.09 -9.00 -27.48
C ASN A 2 4.81 -7.69 -27.87
N TYR A 3 4.20 -6.55 -27.53
CA TYR A 3 4.70 -5.21 -27.90
C TYR A 3 5.58 -4.56 -26.82
N ARG A 4 5.71 -5.20 -25.63
CA ARG A 4 6.34 -4.58 -24.45
C ARG A 4 7.70 -5.14 -24.09
N CYS A 5 7.94 -6.42 -24.41
CA CYS A 5 9.12 -7.12 -23.92
C CYS A 5 10.19 -7.28 -24.99
N ALA A 6 11.45 -7.27 -24.54
CA ALA A 6 12.59 -7.56 -25.39
C ALA A 6 12.61 -9.04 -25.82
N LYS A 7 13.26 -9.33 -26.97
CA LYS A 7 13.29 -10.67 -27.60
C LYS A 7 13.73 -11.79 -26.67
N ARG A 8 14.79 -11.56 -25.88
CA ARG A 8 15.30 -12.57 -24.91
C ARG A 8 14.33 -12.86 -23.79
N ILE A 9 13.63 -11.83 -23.29
CA ILE A 9 12.62 -11.99 -22.23
C ILE A 9 11.45 -12.84 -22.72
N ILE A 10 10.97 -12.59 -23.94
CA ILE A 10 9.91 -13.40 -24.56
C ILE A 10 10.36 -14.84 -24.76
N LYS A 11 11.61 -15.05 -25.22
CA LYS A 11 12.15 -16.40 -25.36
C LYS A 11 12.20 -17.14 -24.04
N LEU A 12 12.64 -16.48 -22.95
CA LEU A 12 12.66 -17.09 -21.62
C LEU A 12 11.23 -17.41 -21.14
N ALA A 13 10.29 -16.46 -21.29
CA ALA A 13 8.91 -16.65 -20.91
C ALA A 13 8.26 -17.84 -21.65
N ASN A 14 8.52 -17.98 -22.96
CA ASN A 14 8.03 -19.10 -23.74
C ASN A 14 8.67 -20.43 -23.30
N THR A 15 9.96 -20.42 -22.93
CA THR A 15 10.63 -21.63 -22.41
C THR A 15 9.99 -22.09 -21.11
N ILE A 16 9.81 -21.18 -20.14
CA ILE A 16 9.15 -21.47 -18.87
C ILE A 16 7.69 -21.89 -19.11
N GLY A 17 6.98 -21.23 -20.02
CA GLY A 17 5.60 -21.57 -20.36
C GLY A 17 5.44 -22.99 -20.91
N LYS A 18 6.39 -23.47 -21.71
CA LYS A 18 6.40 -24.86 -22.21
C LYS A 18 6.55 -25.88 -21.08
N ASP A 19 7.41 -25.59 -20.12
CA ASP A 19 7.62 -26.46 -18.95
C ASP A 19 6.40 -26.50 -18.00
N LEU A 20 5.54 -25.49 -18.08
CA LEU A 20 4.31 -25.37 -17.28
C LEU A 20 3.02 -25.72 -18.08
N ASP A 21 3.13 -26.36 -19.25
CA ASP A 21 2.00 -26.65 -20.15
C ASP A 21 1.16 -25.40 -20.56
N ILE A 22 1.76 -24.24 -20.56
CA ILE A 22 1.11 -23.01 -21.02
C ILE A 22 1.27 -22.91 -22.54
N HIS A 23 0.20 -23.18 -23.28
CA HIS A 23 0.22 -23.24 -24.75
C HIS A 23 0.23 -21.89 -25.47
N ALA A 24 0.20 -20.77 -24.75
CA ALA A 24 0.20 -19.43 -25.35
C ALA A 24 1.63 -18.97 -25.69
N GLU A 25 2.13 -19.32 -26.88
CA GLU A 25 3.43 -18.83 -27.34
C GLU A 25 3.35 -17.35 -27.73
N GLN A 26 4.28 -16.55 -27.19
CA GLN A 26 4.39 -15.14 -27.47
C GLN A 26 5.42 -14.89 -28.57
N THR A 27 5.09 -13.99 -29.52
CA THR A 27 6.01 -13.58 -30.59
C THR A 27 6.46 -12.14 -30.34
N PRO A 28 7.78 -11.84 -30.37
CA PRO A 28 8.25 -10.47 -30.25
C PRO A 28 7.92 -9.65 -31.50
N ARG A 29 7.88 -8.35 -31.33
CA ARG A 29 7.84 -7.40 -32.45
C ARG A 29 9.18 -7.47 -33.23
N GLU A 30 9.15 -7.26 -34.53
CA GLU A 30 10.37 -7.37 -35.37
C GLU A 30 11.48 -6.42 -34.93
N ASP A 31 11.11 -5.18 -34.61
CA ASP A 31 11.99 -4.11 -34.15
C ASP A 31 12.24 -4.11 -32.63
N ALA A 32 11.79 -5.14 -31.90
CA ALA A 32 12.04 -5.23 -30.47
C ALA A 32 13.52 -5.40 -30.16
N ASP A 33 13.98 -4.73 -29.10
CA ASP A 33 15.34 -4.87 -28.58
C ASP A 33 15.67 -6.32 -28.21
N THR A 34 16.95 -6.64 -28.27
CA THR A 34 17.42 -7.98 -27.87
C THR A 34 17.19 -8.21 -26.38
N GLY A 35 17.45 -7.20 -25.55
CA GLY A 35 17.37 -7.25 -24.10
C GLY A 35 18.47 -8.07 -23.44
N LEU A 36 18.53 -8.02 -22.13
CA LEU A 36 19.48 -8.76 -21.32
C LEU A 36 18.75 -9.47 -20.18
N ILE A 37 19.13 -10.72 -19.92
CA ILE A 37 18.69 -11.49 -18.76
C ILE A 37 19.92 -11.98 -18.03
N ARG A 38 19.94 -11.79 -16.72
CA ARG A 38 20.98 -12.33 -15.83
C ARG A 38 20.34 -13.00 -14.63
N LEU A 39 20.91 -14.13 -14.25
CA LEU A 39 20.55 -14.85 -13.03
C LEU A 39 21.67 -14.65 -12.01
N PHE A 40 21.33 -14.16 -10.83
CA PHE A 40 22.22 -14.04 -9.70
C PHE A 40 21.83 -15.09 -8.66
N ILE A 41 22.77 -15.95 -8.30
CA ILE A 41 22.59 -16.98 -7.28
C ILE A 41 23.39 -16.57 -6.07
N VAL A 42 22.69 -16.40 -4.95
CA VAL A 42 23.30 -15.97 -3.68
C VAL A 42 23.09 -17.08 -2.65
N GLN A 43 24.19 -17.53 -2.06
CA GLN A 43 24.12 -18.51 -0.99
C GLN A 43 23.51 -17.88 0.26
N GLN A 44 22.44 -18.48 0.78
CA GLN A 44 21.82 -18.01 2.00
C GLN A 44 22.64 -18.42 3.21
N HIS A 45 22.97 -17.46 4.05
CA HIS A 45 23.57 -17.67 5.37
C HIS A 45 22.99 -16.70 6.40
N GLU A 46 23.17 -17.00 7.67
CA GLU A 46 22.75 -16.10 8.76
C GLU A 46 23.47 -14.75 8.63
N GLY A 47 22.69 -13.66 8.78
CA GLY A 47 23.22 -12.28 8.70
C GLY A 47 23.29 -11.69 7.30
N ILE A 48 22.85 -12.39 6.24
CA ILE A 48 22.79 -11.80 4.91
C ILE A 48 21.79 -10.65 4.87
N ASN A 49 22.27 -9.46 4.52
CA ASN A 49 21.44 -8.31 4.27
C ASN A 49 20.93 -8.34 2.83
N LYS A 50 19.64 -8.63 2.64
CA LYS A 50 19.03 -8.73 1.31
C LYS A 50 19.08 -7.43 0.53
N ASP A 51 18.93 -6.29 1.21
CA ASP A 51 18.98 -4.98 0.55
C ASP A 51 20.37 -4.67 0.03
N GLU A 52 21.41 -5.03 0.76
CA GLU A 52 22.81 -4.91 0.28
C GLU A 52 23.10 -5.80 -0.92
N VAL A 53 22.58 -7.02 -0.93
CA VAL A 53 22.68 -7.92 -2.08
C VAL A 53 22.00 -7.31 -3.31
N GLU A 54 20.80 -6.77 -3.16
CA GLU A 54 20.07 -6.13 -4.25
C GLU A 54 20.78 -4.88 -4.78
N GLN A 55 21.32 -4.04 -3.90
CA GLN A 55 22.16 -2.89 -4.28
C GLN A 55 23.39 -3.34 -5.07
N THR A 56 24.04 -4.42 -4.63
CA THR A 56 25.17 -5.01 -5.32
C THR A 56 24.78 -5.51 -6.71
N VAL A 57 23.64 -6.20 -6.83
CA VAL A 57 23.11 -6.67 -8.11
C VAL A 57 22.82 -5.50 -9.05
N MET A 58 22.16 -4.46 -8.56
CA MET A 58 21.87 -3.25 -9.35
C MET A 58 23.16 -2.59 -9.86
N LYS A 59 24.18 -2.48 -9.01
CA LYS A 59 25.48 -1.94 -9.39
C LYS A 59 26.17 -2.80 -10.46
N ILE A 60 26.19 -4.12 -10.28
CA ILE A 60 26.73 -5.05 -11.28
C ILE A 60 25.98 -4.91 -12.61
N MET A 61 24.68 -4.75 -12.59
CA MET A 61 23.88 -4.53 -13.80
C MET A 61 24.25 -3.21 -14.48
N SER A 62 24.37 -2.13 -13.72
CA SER A 62 24.81 -0.83 -14.24
C SER A 62 26.18 -0.92 -14.92
N ASP A 63 27.15 -1.51 -14.23
CA ASP A 63 28.52 -1.66 -14.75
C ASP A 63 28.59 -2.51 -16.03
N HIS A 64 27.79 -3.57 -16.09
CA HIS A 64 27.76 -4.49 -17.23
C HIS A 64 26.99 -3.99 -18.45
N THR A 65 25.99 -3.15 -18.23
CA THR A 65 25.14 -2.64 -19.31
C THR A 65 25.54 -1.23 -19.74
N ALA A 66 26.39 -0.56 -18.97
CA ALA A 66 26.68 0.87 -19.08
C ALA A 66 25.40 1.72 -19.03
N ASP A 67 24.40 1.28 -18.25
CA ASP A 67 23.10 1.95 -18.08
C ASP A 67 22.95 2.38 -16.63
N GLU A 68 23.05 3.68 -16.39
CA GLU A 68 22.95 4.30 -15.06
C GLU A 68 21.56 4.17 -14.44
N LYS A 69 20.53 3.83 -15.23
CA LYS A 69 19.18 3.58 -14.72
C LYS A 69 19.07 2.35 -13.81
N TRP A 70 20.09 1.49 -13.80
CA TRP A 70 20.12 0.36 -12.88
C TRP A 70 20.51 0.75 -11.45
N PHE A 71 21.37 1.77 -11.29
CA PHE A 71 21.90 2.14 -9.99
C PHE A 71 22.22 3.62 -9.93
N GLY A 72 21.89 4.28 -8.80
CA GLY A 72 22.17 5.70 -8.57
C GLY A 72 20.90 6.50 -8.29
N LYS A 73 21.04 7.83 -8.32
CA LYS A 73 19.97 8.76 -7.95
C LYS A 73 18.77 8.72 -8.91
N ASP A 74 19.03 8.47 -10.18
CA ASP A 74 18.02 8.43 -11.25
C ASP A 74 17.69 6.99 -11.67
N ALA A 75 17.94 6.02 -10.79
CA ALA A 75 17.63 4.63 -11.04
C ALA A 75 16.10 4.42 -11.26
N ASP A 76 15.74 3.70 -12.33
CA ASP A 76 14.36 3.31 -12.67
C ASP A 76 14.26 1.79 -12.71
N VAL A 77 14.43 1.16 -11.55
CA VAL A 77 14.39 -0.30 -11.39
C VAL A 77 13.05 -0.70 -10.82
N LYS A 78 12.39 -1.68 -11.43
CA LYS A 78 11.17 -2.30 -10.91
C LYS A 78 11.52 -3.63 -10.26
N ILE A 79 11.12 -3.78 -8.99
CA ILE A 79 11.36 -4.99 -8.21
C ILE A 79 10.06 -5.76 -8.09
N LEU A 80 10.11 -7.03 -8.47
CA LEU A 80 9.00 -7.97 -8.32
C LEU A 80 9.33 -8.97 -7.22
N THR A 81 8.37 -9.22 -6.35
CA THR A 81 8.43 -10.25 -5.31
C THR A 81 7.46 -11.37 -5.64
N LEU A 82 7.85 -12.62 -5.35
CA LEU A 82 7.00 -13.79 -5.64
C LEU A 82 5.82 -13.91 -4.69
N GLU A 83 5.97 -13.42 -3.45
CA GLU A 83 4.97 -13.57 -2.40
C GLU A 83 4.62 -12.23 -1.77
N HIS A 84 3.34 -12.04 -1.45
CA HIS A 84 2.87 -10.83 -0.77
C HIS A 84 3.55 -10.59 0.59
N MET A 85 3.85 -11.67 1.35
CA MET A 85 4.58 -11.56 2.60
C MET A 85 6.01 -11.01 2.41
N MET A 86 6.68 -11.38 1.31
CA MET A 86 7.99 -10.82 0.98
C MET A 86 7.88 -9.33 0.66
N ALA A 87 6.83 -8.92 -0.07
CA ALA A 87 6.55 -7.52 -0.32
C ALA A 87 6.26 -6.75 0.98
N ALA A 88 5.44 -7.32 1.87
CA ALA A 88 5.10 -6.72 3.15
C ALA A 88 6.33 -6.50 4.04
N ARG A 89 7.23 -7.48 4.13
CA ARG A 89 8.51 -7.36 4.86
C ARG A 89 9.39 -6.26 4.27
N ARG A 90 9.49 -6.22 2.95
CA ARG A 90 10.28 -5.20 2.26
C ARG A 90 9.78 -3.79 2.50
N LEU A 91 8.46 -3.62 2.54
CA LEU A 91 7.79 -2.35 2.76
C LEU A 91 7.58 -2.03 4.25
N GLY A 92 8.01 -2.91 5.17
CA GLY A 92 7.97 -2.69 6.61
C GLY A 92 6.58 -2.80 7.25
N PHE A 93 5.62 -3.49 6.61
CA PHE A 93 4.29 -3.71 7.16
C PHE A 93 3.92 -5.18 7.38
N ASP A 94 4.90 -6.07 7.47
CA ASP A 94 4.72 -7.51 7.67
C ASP A 94 4.02 -7.86 8.97
N GLN A 95 4.24 -7.07 10.04
CA GLN A 95 3.53 -7.25 11.31
C GLN A 95 2.03 -6.99 11.21
N PHE A 96 1.63 -6.12 10.29
CA PHE A 96 0.22 -5.88 9.98
C PHE A 96 -0.31 -6.92 8.98
N PHE A 97 0.47 -7.23 7.93
CA PHE A 97 0.08 -8.16 6.88
C PHE A 97 -0.06 -9.60 7.41
N GLY A 98 0.90 -10.06 8.23
CA GLY A 98 0.98 -11.44 8.68
C GLY A 98 -0.29 -11.94 9.39
N PRO A 99 -0.76 -11.29 10.45
CA PRO A 99 -1.99 -11.67 11.13
C PRO A 99 -3.22 -11.66 10.21
N LEU A 100 -3.43 -10.59 9.46
CA LEU A 100 -4.60 -10.45 8.58
C LEU A 100 -4.62 -11.48 7.44
N SER A 101 -3.46 -11.81 6.87
CA SER A 101 -3.36 -12.80 5.81
C SER A 101 -3.66 -14.24 6.25
N ARG A 102 -3.62 -14.53 7.55
CA ARG A 102 -3.95 -15.84 8.13
C ARG A 102 -5.45 -16.02 8.40
N VAL A 103 -6.18 -14.92 8.50
CA VAL A 103 -7.63 -14.97 8.74
C VAL A 103 -8.36 -15.24 7.44
N THR A 104 -8.98 -16.40 7.33
CA THR A 104 -9.66 -16.88 6.10
C THR A 104 -10.63 -15.84 5.53
N LYS A 105 -11.39 -15.14 6.38
CA LYS A 105 -12.31 -14.08 5.98
C LYS A 105 -11.62 -12.94 5.20
N TYR A 106 -10.38 -12.63 5.55
CA TYR A 106 -9.67 -11.48 4.99
C TYR A 106 -8.69 -11.84 3.87
N GLN A 107 -8.31 -13.12 3.69
CA GLN A 107 -7.27 -13.53 2.75
C GLN A 107 -7.48 -12.93 1.34
N MET A 108 -8.64 -13.17 0.74
CA MET A 108 -8.91 -12.70 -0.63
C MET A 108 -9.16 -11.20 -0.70
N THR A 109 -9.98 -10.67 0.20
CA THR A 109 -10.32 -9.24 0.22
C THR A 109 -9.12 -8.36 0.54
N PHE A 110 -8.21 -8.84 1.39
CA PHE A 110 -6.98 -8.14 1.72
C PHE A 110 -6.02 -8.06 0.53
N LEU A 111 -5.85 -9.17 -0.21
CA LEU A 111 -5.03 -9.19 -1.43
C LEU A 111 -5.62 -8.31 -2.54
N GLN A 112 -6.93 -8.18 -2.58
CA GLN A 112 -7.64 -7.31 -3.54
C GLN A 112 -7.72 -5.86 -3.08
N GLY A 113 -7.30 -5.55 -1.85
CA GLY A 113 -7.43 -4.20 -1.27
C GLY A 113 -8.88 -3.77 -0.98
N THR A 114 -9.79 -4.74 -0.80
CA THR A 114 -11.24 -4.52 -0.62
C THR A 114 -11.74 -4.88 0.78
N VAL A 115 -10.85 -4.86 1.78
CA VAL A 115 -11.25 -5.06 3.18
C VAL A 115 -12.03 -3.84 3.64
N TYR A 116 -13.31 -4.04 3.95
CA TYR A 116 -14.24 -2.98 4.34
C TYR A 116 -13.72 -2.15 5.52
N GLU A 117 -13.16 -2.81 6.52
CA GLU A 117 -12.63 -2.14 7.72
C GLU A 117 -11.42 -1.24 7.39
N LEU A 118 -10.67 -1.54 6.33
CA LEU A 118 -9.56 -0.70 5.88
C LEU A 118 -10.02 0.46 4.99
N GLU A 119 -11.17 0.36 4.34
CA GLU A 119 -11.70 1.43 3.52
C GLU A 119 -11.95 2.71 4.32
N PHE A 120 -12.37 2.58 5.58
CA PHE A 120 -12.50 3.71 6.49
C PHE A 120 -11.20 4.52 6.62
N PHE A 121 -10.05 3.85 6.70
CA PHE A 121 -8.76 4.52 6.77
C PHE A 121 -8.32 5.08 5.42
N THR A 122 -8.45 4.30 4.36
CA THR A 122 -7.91 4.64 3.04
C THR A 122 -8.79 5.62 2.25
N LYS A 123 -10.12 5.60 2.45
CA LYS A 123 -11.06 6.46 1.73
C LYS A 123 -11.52 7.67 2.52
N GLU A 124 -11.42 7.64 3.85
CA GLU A 124 -11.91 8.73 4.69
C GLU A 124 -10.78 9.42 5.46
N ILE A 125 -10.02 8.70 6.29
CA ILE A 125 -9.01 9.32 7.18
C ILE A 125 -7.79 9.83 6.42
N LEU A 126 -7.16 8.99 5.59
CA LEU A 126 -5.95 9.38 4.85
C LEU A 126 -6.20 10.54 3.88
N PRO A 127 -7.27 10.57 3.07
CA PRO A 127 -7.56 11.71 2.21
C PRO A 127 -7.76 13.02 2.98
N ILE A 128 -8.37 12.98 4.18
CA ILE A 128 -8.47 14.15 5.04
C ILE A 128 -7.07 14.61 5.47
N ALA A 129 -6.25 13.67 5.96
CA ALA A 129 -4.91 13.99 6.46
C ALA A 129 -3.98 14.54 5.39
N ASP A 130 -4.04 14.01 4.17
CA ASP A 130 -3.22 14.44 3.05
C ASP A 130 -3.68 15.78 2.47
N SER A 131 -5.00 15.94 2.27
CA SER A 131 -5.55 17.15 1.69
C SER A 131 -5.33 18.40 2.56
N ILE A 132 -5.27 18.26 3.90
CA ILE A 132 -5.01 19.40 4.79
C ILE A 132 -3.58 19.94 4.61
N LYS A 133 -2.63 19.10 4.18
CA LYS A 133 -1.27 19.56 3.85
C LYS A 133 -1.21 20.43 2.59
N GLU A 134 -2.18 20.25 1.70
CA GLU A 134 -2.25 20.95 0.43
C GLU A 134 -3.14 22.20 0.54
N ASP A 135 -4.41 22.10 0.16
CA ASP A 135 -5.35 23.23 0.13
C ASP A 135 -6.65 22.95 0.92
N GLY A 136 -6.80 21.76 1.46
CA GLY A 136 -7.96 21.32 2.24
C GLY A 136 -9.22 21.02 1.45
N ARG A 137 -9.21 21.12 0.11
CA ARG A 137 -10.42 20.90 -0.72
C ARG A 137 -10.86 19.45 -0.69
N GLY A 138 -9.93 18.50 -0.84
CA GLY A 138 -10.24 17.07 -0.77
C GLY A 138 -10.80 16.66 0.59
N ALA A 139 -10.29 17.24 1.68
CA ALA A 139 -10.85 17.01 3.01
C ALA A 139 -12.33 17.45 3.09
N LEU A 140 -12.67 18.59 2.49
CA LEU A 140 -14.06 19.08 2.47
C LEU A 140 -14.99 18.13 1.69
N GLU A 141 -14.54 17.56 0.60
CA GLU A 141 -15.32 16.58 -0.18
C GLU A 141 -15.62 15.33 0.62
N VAL A 142 -14.60 14.77 1.30
CA VAL A 142 -14.76 13.62 2.18
C VAL A 142 -15.71 13.95 3.34
N LEU A 143 -15.53 15.11 3.99
CA LEU A 143 -16.39 15.53 5.09
C LEU A 143 -17.85 15.74 4.68
N LYS A 144 -18.10 16.29 3.49
CA LYS A 144 -19.47 16.41 2.94
C LYS A 144 -20.11 15.05 2.67
N ALA A 145 -19.34 14.07 2.28
CA ALA A 145 -19.83 12.73 1.96
C ALA A 145 -20.08 11.87 3.22
N TYR A 146 -19.19 11.96 4.22
CA TYR A 146 -19.15 10.98 5.32
C TYR A 146 -19.33 11.57 6.72
N SER A 147 -19.24 12.92 6.89
CA SER A 147 -19.36 13.51 8.22
C SER A 147 -20.81 13.66 8.68
N PRO A 148 -21.19 13.10 9.84
CA PRO A 148 -22.51 13.33 10.41
C PRO A 148 -22.73 14.80 10.79
N LEU A 149 -21.66 15.56 11.07
CA LEU A 149 -21.74 16.99 11.41
C LEU A 149 -22.22 17.84 10.22
N LEU A 150 -21.91 17.43 8.98
CA LEU A 150 -22.31 18.13 7.75
C LEU A 150 -23.51 17.48 7.05
N SER A 151 -24.18 16.55 7.73
CA SER A 151 -25.36 15.90 7.17
C SER A 151 -26.51 16.90 6.93
N LYS A 152 -27.37 16.63 5.94
CA LYS A 152 -28.53 17.48 5.60
C LYS A 152 -29.52 17.66 6.75
N GLN A 153 -29.45 16.83 7.78
CA GLN A 153 -30.29 16.93 8.97
C GLN A 153 -29.84 18.01 9.96
N ASN A 154 -28.57 18.41 9.88
CA ASN A 154 -27.97 19.46 10.70
C ASN A 154 -28.05 20.83 10.00
N THR A 155 -29.26 21.42 9.92
CA THR A 155 -29.45 22.71 9.24
C THR A 155 -29.31 23.92 10.16
N GLU A 156 -29.21 23.70 11.46
CA GLU A 156 -28.97 24.78 12.42
C GLU A 156 -27.48 25.17 12.42
N LYS A 157 -27.18 26.42 12.05
CA LYS A 157 -25.82 26.99 12.09
C LYS A 157 -24.76 26.29 11.22
N PRO A 158 -24.94 26.18 9.91
CA PRO A 158 -24.05 25.43 9.02
C PRO A 158 -22.60 25.97 9.01
N TYR A 159 -22.40 27.26 9.26
CA TYR A 159 -21.08 27.85 9.31
C TYR A 159 -20.29 27.42 10.56
N GLU A 160 -20.92 27.37 11.73
CA GLU A 160 -20.28 26.91 12.97
C GLU A 160 -19.89 25.43 12.86
N LEU A 161 -20.78 24.60 12.28
CA LEU A 161 -20.49 23.19 12.04
C LEU A 161 -19.34 22.99 11.05
N TYR A 162 -19.28 23.80 10.01
CA TYR A 162 -18.13 23.79 9.07
C TYR A 162 -16.82 24.13 9.77
N LEU A 163 -16.79 25.19 10.59
CA LEU A 163 -15.58 25.56 11.33
C LEU A 163 -15.14 24.46 12.29
N ARG A 164 -16.09 23.84 12.99
CA ARG A 164 -15.82 22.69 13.85
C ARG A 164 -15.25 21.52 13.08
N CYS A 165 -15.85 21.13 11.94
CA CYS A 165 -15.33 20.07 11.08
C CYS A 165 -13.90 20.36 10.63
N ARG A 166 -13.60 21.59 10.22
CA ARG A 166 -12.26 22.00 9.80
C ARG A 166 -11.25 21.88 10.93
N GLU A 167 -11.60 22.32 12.13
CA GLU A 167 -10.75 22.21 13.31
C GLU A 167 -10.46 20.75 13.67
N GLU A 168 -11.49 19.90 13.76
CA GLU A 168 -11.35 18.50 14.11
C GLU A 168 -10.59 17.71 13.02
N ALA A 169 -10.84 18.00 11.74
CA ALA A 169 -10.06 17.43 10.64
C ALA A 169 -8.57 17.81 10.73
N GLY A 170 -8.27 19.05 11.11
CA GLY A 170 -6.91 19.50 11.37
C GLY A 170 -6.23 18.75 12.52
N LYS A 171 -6.97 18.46 13.60
CA LYS A 171 -6.48 17.62 14.72
C LYS A 171 -6.16 16.20 14.24
N VAL A 172 -7.07 15.58 13.51
CA VAL A 172 -6.87 14.23 12.96
C VAL A 172 -5.66 14.18 12.03
N ALA A 173 -5.53 15.13 11.10
CA ALA A 173 -4.38 15.21 10.20
C ALA A 173 -3.05 15.37 10.96
N ASN A 174 -3.04 16.19 12.01
CA ASN A 174 -1.86 16.37 12.85
C ASN A 174 -1.49 15.10 13.62
N MET A 175 -2.49 14.34 14.12
CA MET A 175 -2.26 13.06 14.80
C MET A 175 -1.67 12.02 13.83
N VAL A 176 -2.23 11.87 12.64
CA VAL A 176 -1.71 10.96 11.60
C VAL A 176 -0.27 11.32 11.24
N ASN A 177 0.03 12.61 11.06
CA ASN A 177 1.37 13.07 10.69
C ASN A 177 2.41 12.95 11.82
N LYS A 178 1.99 12.93 13.08
CA LYS A 178 2.86 12.77 14.26
C LYS A 178 2.97 11.31 14.73
N ASN A 179 2.57 10.36 13.88
CA ASN A 179 2.64 8.94 14.18
C ASN A 179 1.93 8.52 15.48
N HIS A 180 0.79 9.15 15.78
CA HIS A 180 -0.10 8.62 16.82
C HIS A 180 -0.61 7.23 16.44
N THR A 181 -0.96 6.45 17.45
CA THR A 181 -1.52 5.13 17.20
C THR A 181 -2.88 5.21 16.50
N ILE A 182 -3.21 4.21 15.68
CA ILE A 182 -4.53 4.09 15.02
C ILE A 182 -5.65 4.20 16.06
N ARG A 183 -5.48 3.59 17.24
CA ARG A 183 -6.44 3.66 18.34
C ARG A 183 -6.72 5.09 18.81
N GLU A 184 -5.70 5.91 18.97
CA GLU A 184 -5.83 7.30 19.39
C GLU A 184 -6.56 8.11 18.33
N VAL A 185 -6.20 7.94 17.06
CA VAL A 185 -6.86 8.60 15.93
C VAL A 185 -8.34 8.24 15.87
N VAL A 186 -8.68 6.94 15.96
CA VAL A 186 -10.08 6.47 15.95
C VAL A 186 -10.87 7.03 17.13
N LYS A 187 -10.29 7.04 18.34
CA LYS A 187 -10.94 7.64 19.53
C LYS A 187 -11.19 9.14 19.35
N SER A 188 -10.25 9.87 18.77
CA SER A 188 -10.41 11.30 18.49
C SER A 188 -11.56 11.54 17.51
N ILE A 189 -11.62 10.79 16.42
CA ILE A 189 -12.69 10.86 15.41
C ILE A 189 -14.05 10.52 16.03
N TRP A 190 -14.12 9.47 16.85
CA TRP A 190 -15.34 9.08 17.55
C TRP A 190 -15.85 10.16 18.50
N ASN A 191 -14.97 10.69 19.34
CA ASN A 191 -15.33 11.70 20.34
C ASN A 191 -15.77 13.02 19.71
N SER A 192 -15.16 13.42 18.58
CA SER A 192 -15.52 14.65 17.86
C SER A 192 -16.74 14.49 16.97
N GLN A 193 -17.17 13.26 16.68
CA GLN A 193 -18.21 12.94 15.68
C GLN A 193 -17.84 13.41 14.27
N LEU A 194 -16.55 13.54 13.98
CA LEU A 194 -16.08 14.01 12.67
C LEU A 194 -16.48 13.06 11.54
N LEU A 195 -16.35 11.77 11.75
CA LEU A 195 -16.76 10.70 10.83
C LEU A 195 -17.54 9.62 11.58
N THR A 196 -18.33 8.84 10.86
CA THR A 196 -19.03 7.68 11.40
C THR A 196 -18.07 6.50 11.48
N VAL A 197 -17.58 6.19 12.67
CA VAL A 197 -16.66 5.05 12.87
C VAL A 197 -17.41 3.74 12.72
N PRO A 198 -16.97 2.81 11.84
CA PRO A 198 -17.56 1.47 11.72
C PRO A 198 -17.56 0.74 13.07
N GLU A 199 -18.64 0.01 13.36
CA GLU A 199 -18.86 -0.64 14.66
C GLU A 199 -17.71 -1.59 15.05
N VAL A 200 -17.22 -2.39 14.10
CA VAL A 200 -16.09 -3.31 14.32
C VAL A 200 -14.81 -2.57 14.75
N ILE A 201 -14.51 -1.43 14.09
CA ILE A 201 -13.37 -0.59 14.45
C ILE A 201 -13.55 0.06 15.80
N ARG A 202 -14.77 0.51 16.11
CA ARG A 202 -15.13 1.09 17.40
C ARG A 202 -14.89 0.08 18.53
N GLN A 203 -15.40 -1.15 18.40
CA GLN A 203 -15.22 -2.22 19.38
C GLN A 203 -13.74 -2.55 19.56
N ALA A 204 -12.99 -2.75 18.47
CA ALA A 204 -11.55 -3.01 18.53
C ALA A 204 -10.77 -1.86 19.21
N SER A 205 -11.20 -0.61 19.06
CA SER A 205 -10.55 0.53 19.70
C SER A 205 -10.76 0.61 21.21
N THR A 206 -11.81 -0.02 21.73
CA THR A 206 -12.13 -0.06 23.17
C THR A 206 -11.54 -1.25 23.90
N LEU A 207 -11.17 -2.33 23.18
CA LEU A 207 -10.54 -3.50 23.78
C LEU A 207 -9.17 -3.13 24.40
N VAL A 208 -8.92 -3.62 25.60
CA VAL A 208 -7.61 -3.55 26.26
C VAL A 208 -6.78 -4.74 25.77
N ALA A 209 -5.46 -4.56 25.65
CA ALA A 209 -4.57 -5.62 25.15
C ALA A 209 -4.65 -6.95 25.96
N ALA A 210 -5.11 -6.89 27.21
CA ALA A 210 -5.34 -8.06 28.06
C ALA A 210 -6.60 -8.87 27.70
N ASP A 211 -7.52 -8.28 26.91
CA ASP A 211 -8.79 -8.93 26.53
C ASP A 211 -8.68 -9.65 25.17
N ILE A 212 -7.52 -9.57 24.53
CA ILE A 212 -7.23 -10.29 23.27
C ILE A 212 -6.73 -11.68 23.67
N THR A 213 -7.63 -12.55 24.07
CA THR A 213 -7.36 -13.99 24.12
C THR A 213 -7.31 -14.52 22.69
N GLU A 214 -6.27 -15.28 22.38
CA GLU A 214 -6.17 -16.04 21.13
C GLU A 214 -7.34 -17.04 21.06
N GLU A 215 -8.38 -16.74 20.29
CA GLU A 215 -9.34 -17.71 19.78
C GLU A 215 -9.05 -18.06 18.32
#